data_93d16d6c561563b44d57f5df49159018
#
_entry.id   93d16d6c561563b44d57f5df49159018
#
_cell.length_a   1.000
_cell.length_b   1.000
_cell.length_c   1.000
_cell.angle_alpha   90.00
_cell.angle_beta   90.00
_cell.angle_gamma   90.00
#
_symmetry.space_group_name_H-M   'P 1'
#
loop_
_entity.id
_entity.type
_entity.pdbx_description
1 polymer ?
#
loop_
_entity_poly.entity_id
_entity_poly.type
_entity_poly.pdbx_seq_one_letter_code
_entity_poly.pdbx_strand_id
1 'polypeptide(L)'
;MTEFDKIIERKGTFCTQWDFVEDRFGQKDLLPFTISDTDFAIPETVNQALQKRIQHPIYGYTRWNHKHFKSAVSAWYQKQFDFAIEEDWILYSPSVIYSLSQLIEIKSQTQEGVVVQTPAYDAFFKTITANNRLCVENPLIFNEGKY
;
A
#
# COMPACT_ATOMS: atom_id res chain seq x y z
N MET A 1 -9.59 22.63 0.21
CA MET A 1 -9.00 22.33 1.52
C MET A 1 -9.73 21.11 2.06
N THR A 2 -9.03 20.10 2.52
CA THR A 2 -9.65 18.89 3.10
C THR A 2 -10.08 19.23 4.52
N GLU A 3 -11.34 18.98 4.86
CA GLU A 3 -11.87 19.26 6.20
C GLU A 3 -11.58 18.05 7.09
N PHE A 4 -10.52 18.13 7.88
CA PHE A 4 -10.06 17.02 8.75
C PHE A 4 -10.89 16.84 10.03
N ASP A 5 -11.69 17.84 10.40
CA ASP A 5 -12.53 17.78 11.60
C ASP A 5 -13.90 17.12 11.35
N LYS A 6 -14.21 16.85 10.08
CA LYS A 6 -15.49 16.23 9.71
C LYS A 6 -15.44 14.71 9.95
N ILE A 7 -16.29 14.25 10.85
CA ILE A 7 -16.49 12.82 11.07
C ILE A 7 -17.29 12.24 9.91
N ILE A 8 -16.74 11.22 9.26
CA ILE A 8 -17.39 10.48 8.18
C ILE A 8 -17.66 9.07 8.70
N GLU A 9 -18.94 8.66 8.74
CA GLU A 9 -19.32 7.33 9.15
C GLU A 9 -18.86 6.30 8.11
N ARG A 10 -18.14 5.28 8.58
CA ARG A 10 -17.61 4.19 7.74
C ARG A 10 -18.24 2.84 8.04
N LYS A 11 -19.04 2.73 9.11
CA LYS A 11 -19.77 1.49 9.41
C LYS A 11 -20.86 1.25 8.35
N GLY A 12 -21.06 0.00 8.00
CA GLY A 12 -22.00 -0.41 6.96
C GLY A 12 -21.47 -0.27 5.53
N THR A 13 -20.18 -0.01 5.36
CA THR A 13 -19.51 0.09 4.04
C THR A 13 -18.67 -1.14 3.69
N PHE A 14 -18.74 -2.19 4.49
CA PHE A 14 -17.86 -3.37 4.43
C PHE A 14 -16.38 -3.01 4.66
N CYS A 15 -16.14 -1.93 5.40
CA CYS A 15 -14.80 -1.52 5.75
C CYS A 15 -14.16 -2.51 6.73
N THR A 16 -13.04 -3.11 6.35
CA THR A 16 -12.34 -4.09 7.18
C THR A 16 -11.98 -3.55 8.56
N GLN A 17 -11.64 -2.25 8.64
CA GLN A 17 -11.25 -1.62 9.89
C GLN A 17 -12.44 -1.46 10.86
N TRP A 18 -13.62 -1.05 10.37
CA TRP A 18 -14.76 -0.70 11.22
C TRP A 18 -15.83 -1.78 11.32
N ASP A 19 -16.12 -2.50 10.22
CA ASP A 19 -17.23 -3.45 10.19
C ASP A 19 -16.83 -4.86 10.69
N PHE A 20 -15.54 -5.20 10.67
CA PHE A 20 -15.02 -6.52 11.03
C PHE A 20 -14.19 -6.54 12.32
N VAL A 21 -14.41 -5.58 13.22
CA VAL A 21 -13.69 -5.49 14.51
C VAL A 21 -13.96 -6.73 15.35
N GLU A 22 -15.23 -7.09 15.54
CA GLU A 22 -15.61 -8.27 16.34
C GLU A 22 -15.08 -9.58 15.74
N ASP A 23 -15.20 -9.73 14.43
CA ASP A 23 -14.72 -10.91 13.68
C ASP A 23 -13.20 -11.10 13.83
N ARG A 24 -12.44 -10.00 13.83
CA ARG A 24 -10.98 -10.02 13.92
C ARG A 24 -10.42 -10.13 15.33
N PHE A 25 -11.10 -9.58 16.32
CA PHE A 25 -10.59 -9.44 17.70
C PHE A 25 -11.48 -10.08 18.75
N GLY A 26 -12.63 -10.64 18.38
CA GLY A 26 -13.57 -11.30 19.30
C GLY A 26 -14.26 -10.35 20.28
N GLN A 27 -14.16 -9.03 20.08
CA GLN A 27 -14.71 -8.01 20.96
C GLN A 27 -15.31 -6.87 20.13
N LYS A 28 -16.52 -6.43 20.52
CA LYS A 28 -17.20 -5.27 19.96
C LYS A 28 -16.63 -3.96 20.52
N ASP A 29 -16.96 -2.88 19.84
CA ASP A 29 -16.75 -1.50 20.31
C ASP A 29 -15.29 -1.11 20.63
N LEU A 30 -14.33 -1.81 20.01
CA LEU A 30 -12.94 -1.39 20.03
C LEU A 30 -12.71 -0.25 19.04
N LEU A 31 -11.84 0.69 19.40
CA LEU A 31 -11.33 1.69 18.47
C LEU A 31 -10.26 1.02 17.57
N PRO A 32 -10.50 0.91 16.25
CA PRO A 32 -9.59 0.19 15.38
C PRO A 32 -8.42 1.06 14.92
N PHE A 33 -7.19 0.62 15.23
CA PHE A 33 -5.93 1.19 14.75
C PHE A 33 -5.09 0.14 14.01
N THR A 34 -5.73 -0.72 13.25
CA THR A 34 -5.12 -1.96 12.74
C THR A 34 -4.82 -1.97 11.26
N ILE A 35 -5.30 -0.99 10.54
CA ILE A 35 -5.11 -0.86 9.09
C ILE A 35 -4.66 0.57 8.80
N SER A 36 -3.75 0.74 7.88
CA SER A 36 -3.15 2.02 7.51
C SER A 36 -4.00 2.86 6.54
N ASP A 37 -5.28 2.52 6.35
CA ASP A 37 -6.21 3.39 5.64
C ASP A 37 -6.63 4.59 6.51
N THR A 38 -7.18 5.62 5.90
CA THR A 38 -7.56 6.86 6.58
C THR A 38 -9.06 7.05 6.63
N ASP A 39 -9.55 7.68 7.70
CA ASP A 39 -10.95 8.06 7.86
C ASP A 39 -11.26 9.46 7.26
N PHE A 40 -10.28 10.10 6.66
CA PHE A 40 -10.46 11.39 6.01
C PHE A 40 -10.99 11.24 4.58
N ALA A 41 -11.84 12.18 4.15
CA ALA A 41 -12.27 12.25 2.76
C ALA A 41 -11.09 12.49 1.82
N ILE A 42 -11.16 11.91 0.64
CA ILE A 42 -10.23 12.22 -0.45
C ILE A 42 -10.41 13.69 -0.89
N PRO A 43 -9.37 14.35 -1.42
CA PRO A 43 -9.48 15.69 -1.97
C PRO A 43 -10.60 15.79 -3.02
N GLU A 44 -11.35 16.89 -3.00
CA GLU A 44 -12.48 17.09 -3.91
C GLU A 44 -12.09 16.99 -5.40
N THR A 45 -10.89 17.45 -5.76
CA THR A 45 -10.37 17.32 -7.12
C THR A 45 -10.22 15.87 -7.59
N VAL A 46 -9.85 14.96 -6.66
CA VAL A 46 -9.76 13.52 -6.92
C VAL A 46 -11.16 12.94 -7.07
N ASN A 47 -12.08 13.30 -6.17
CA ASN A 47 -13.47 12.86 -6.23
C ASN A 47 -14.13 13.25 -7.56
N GLN A 48 -13.98 14.49 -8.00
CA GLN A 48 -14.49 14.97 -9.29
C GLN A 48 -13.90 14.21 -10.49
N ALA A 49 -12.62 13.89 -10.45
CA ALA A 49 -11.99 13.11 -11.52
C ALA A 49 -12.56 11.68 -11.60
N LEU A 50 -12.80 11.04 -10.45
CA LEU A 50 -13.45 9.72 -10.38
C LEU A 50 -14.89 9.79 -10.87
N GLN A 51 -15.69 10.76 -10.46
CA GLN A 51 -17.06 10.97 -10.91
C GLN A 51 -17.13 11.17 -12.42
N LYS A 52 -16.23 11.97 -12.99
CA LYS A 52 -16.12 12.17 -14.45
C LYS A 52 -15.84 10.85 -15.17
N ARG A 53 -14.99 9.98 -14.59
CA ARG A 53 -14.69 8.68 -15.18
C ARG A 53 -15.89 7.73 -15.11
N ILE A 54 -16.65 7.75 -14.01
CA ILE A 54 -17.86 6.93 -13.81
C ILE A 54 -18.98 7.33 -14.80
N GLN A 55 -19.09 8.61 -15.16
CA GLN A 55 -20.05 9.08 -16.16
C GLN A 55 -19.87 8.46 -17.55
N HIS A 56 -18.68 7.93 -17.84
CA HIS A 56 -18.44 7.17 -19.06
C HIS A 56 -18.85 5.69 -18.87
N PRO A 57 -19.96 5.22 -19.47
CA PRO A 57 -20.61 3.97 -19.08
C PRO A 57 -19.92 2.69 -19.60
N ILE A 58 -18.79 2.80 -20.28
CA ILE A 58 -18.07 1.66 -20.85
C ILE A 58 -16.79 1.40 -20.05
N TYR A 59 -16.67 0.20 -19.49
CA TYR A 59 -15.58 -0.25 -18.64
C TYR A 59 -14.86 -1.45 -19.32
N GLY A 60 -14.28 -1.20 -20.48
CA GLY A 60 -13.50 -2.18 -21.22
C GLY A 60 -12.05 -2.28 -20.75
N TYR A 61 -11.26 -3.07 -21.47
CA TYR A 61 -9.84 -3.21 -21.19
C TYR A 61 -9.11 -1.86 -21.32
N THR A 62 -8.29 -1.54 -20.32
CA THR A 62 -7.48 -0.32 -20.29
C THR A 62 -6.01 -0.68 -20.17
N ARG A 63 -5.16 0.02 -20.91
CA ARG A 63 -3.71 -0.14 -20.79
C ARG A 63 -3.19 0.78 -19.67
N TRP A 64 -2.37 0.24 -18.77
CA TRP A 64 -1.69 1.02 -17.73
C TRP A 64 -0.50 1.83 -18.29
N ASN A 65 0.21 1.31 -19.32
CA ASN A 65 1.49 1.84 -19.83
C ASN A 65 1.34 2.99 -20.82
N HIS A 66 0.26 3.76 -20.73
CA HIS A 66 0.08 4.95 -21.55
C HIS A 66 0.89 6.14 -21.00
N LYS A 67 1.32 7.01 -21.90
CA LYS A 67 2.18 8.16 -21.59
C LYS A 67 1.63 9.02 -20.43
N HIS A 68 0.34 9.30 -20.40
CA HIS A 68 -0.27 10.14 -19.38
C HIS A 68 -0.07 9.58 -17.95
N PHE A 69 -0.17 8.26 -17.76
CA PHE A 69 0.09 7.62 -16.46
C PHE A 69 1.58 7.71 -16.11
N LYS A 70 2.46 7.30 -17.03
CA LYS A 70 3.90 7.28 -16.78
C LYS A 70 4.47 8.67 -16.50
N SER A 71 4.08 9.67 -17.30
CA SER A 71 4.53 11.05 -17.08
C SER A 71 4.02 11.65 -15.76
N ALA A 72 2.82 11.25 -15.29
CA ALA A 72 2.33 11.68 -13.97
C ALA A 72 3.20 11.13 -12.83
N VAL A 73 3.64 9.87 -12.92
CA VAL A 73 4.57 9.26 -11.95
C VAL A 73 5.92 9.99 -11.98
N SER A 74 6.51 10.17 -13.17
CA SER A 74 7.80 10.87 -13.31
C SER A 74 7.75 12.31 -12.78
N ALA A 75 6.69 13.04 -13.09
CA ALA A 75 6.49 14.41 -12.61
C ALA A 75 6.34 14.46 -11.08
N TRP A 76 5.67 13.46 -10.47
CA TRP A 76 5.56 13.38 -9.03
C TRP A 76 6.91 13.15 -8.37
N TYR A 77 7.72 12.21 -8.85
CA TYR A 77 9.06 11.95 -8.33
C TYR A 77 10.00 13.16 -8.47
N GLN A 78 9.97 13.82 -9.62
CA GLN A 78 10.73 15.06 -9.82
C GLN A 78 10.33 16.13 -8.82
N LYS A 79 9.02 16.29 -8.57
CA LYS A 79 8.50 17.31 -7.64
C LYS A 79 8.84 17.01 -6.18
N GLN A 80 8.74 15.74 -5.75
CA GLN A 80 8.87 15.38 -4.33
C GLN A 80 10.31 15.11 -3.91
N PHE A 81 11.11 14.58 -4.80
CA PHE A 81 12.44 14.06 -4.48
C PHE A 81 13.57 14.71 -5.30
N ASP A 82 13.22 15.64 -6.17
CA ASP A 82 14.15 16.20 -7.16
C ASP A 82 14.90 15.12 -7.94
N PHE A 83 14.18 14.07 -8.28
CA PHE A 83 14.72 12.88 -8.94
C PHE A 83 13.94 12.56 -10.21
N ALA A 84 14.65 12.56 -11.35
CA ALA A 84 14.08 12.19 -12.63
C ALA A 84 13.99 10.66 -12.77
N ILE A 85 12.78 10.16 -13.02
CA ILE A 85 12.54 8.75 -13.37
C ILE A 85 12.26 8.67 -14.86
N GLU A 86 13.01 7.80 -15.55
CA GLU A 86 12.73 7.45 -16.93
C GLU A 86 11.41 6.67 -17.02
N GLU A 87 10.54 7.05 -17.96
CA GLU A 87 9.24 6.41 -18.11
C GLU A 87 9.34 4.89 -18.38
N ASP A 88 10.43 4.43 -18.96
CA ASP A 88 10.67 3.01 -19.27
C ASP A 88 11.10 2.19 -18.03
N TRP A 89 11.47 2.83 -16.94
CA TRP A 89 11.74 2.15 -15.66
C TRP A 89 10.46 1.79 -14.90
N ILE A 90 9.33 2.37 -15.32
CA ILE A 90 8.06 2.17 -14.64
C ILE A 90 7.43 0.86 -15.11
N LEU A 91 7.31 -0.09 -14.18
CA LEU A 91 6.65 -1.36 -14.37
C LEU A 91 5.39 -1.43 -13.51
N TYR A 92 4.34 -2.04 -14.02
CA TYR A 92 3.12 -2.27 -13.27
C TYR A 92 3.26 -3.51 -12.40
N SER A 93 2.80 -3.38 -11.17
CA SER A 93 2.61 -4.52 -10.27
C SER A 93 1.28 -4.36 -9.52
N PRO A 94 0.55 -5.46 -9.28
CA PRO A 94 -0.75 -5.40 -8.58
C PRO A 94 -0.62 -4.99 -7.11
N SER A 95 0.54 -5.22 -6.48
CA SER A 95 0.83 -4.78 -5.11
C SER A 95 2.32 -4.82 -4.79
N VAL A 96 2.72 -4.10 -3.74
CA VAL A 96 4.10 -4.14 -3.22
C VAL A 96 4.48 -5.55 -2.75
N ILE A 97 3.57 -6.27 -2.10
CA ILE A 97 3.82 -7.65 -1.63
C ILE A 97 4.03 -8.61 -2.80
N TYR A 98 3.29 -8.46 -3.88
CA TYR A 98 3.53 -9.22 -5.10
C TYR A 98 4.93 -8.95 -5.66
N SER A 99 5.31 -7.67 -5.79
CA SER A 99 6.65 -7.29 -6.26
C SER A 99 7.75 -7.86 -5.36
N LEU A 100 7.56 -7.78 -4.04
CA LEU A 100 8.50 -8.33 -3.08
C LEU A 100 8.67 -9.85 -3.25
N SER A 101 7.57 -10.59 -3.40
CA SER A 101 7.60 -12.03 -3.67
C SER A 101 8.40 -12.35 -4.93
N GLN A 102 8.15 -11.65 -6.02
CA GLN A 102 8.88 -11.84 -7.28
C GLN A 102 10.38 -11.51 -7.13
N LEU A 103 10.72 -10.44 -6.42
CA LEU A 103 12.12 -10.07 -6.18
C LEU A 103 12.84 -11.13 -5.32
N ILE A 104 12.20 -11.66 -4.29
CA ILE A 104 12.75 -12.74 -3.45
C ILE A 104 13.02 -13.96 -4.31
N GLU A 105 12.08 -14.35 -5.17
CA GLU A 105 12.23 -15.51 -6.05
C GLU A 105 13.38 -15.34 -7.05
N ILE A 106 13.52 -14.15 -7.66
CA ILE A 106 14.54 -13.86 -8.67
C ILE A 106 15.94 -13.70 -8.04
N LYS A 107 16.03 -13.16 -6.82
CA LYS A 107 17.30 -12.75 -6.20
C LYS A 107 17.85 -13.74 -5.18
N SER A 108 17.11 -14.78 -4.85
CA SER A 108 17.56 -15.80 -3.89
C SER A 108 17.14 -17.20 -4.32
N GLN A 109 17.75 -18.21 -3.70
CA GLN A 109 17.40 -19.61 -3.88
C GLN A 109 16.59 -20.13 -2.69
N THR A 110 15.94 -21.29 -2.86
CA THR A 110 15.23 -21.96 -1.78
C THR A 110 16.16 -22.18 -0.58
N GLN A 111 15.66 -21.91 0.63
CA GLN A 111 16.39 -21.98 1.91
C GLN A 111 17.49 -20.93 2.11
N GLU A 112 17.68 -20.00 1.22
CA GLU A 112 18.55 -18.85 1.51
C GLU A 112 17.87 -17.86 2.46
N GLY A 113 18.70 -17.11 3.21
CA GLY A 113 18.27 -16.11 4.17
C GLY A 113 17.85 -14.79 3.52
N VAL A 114 16.70 -14.28 3.92
CA VAL A 114 16.25 -12.90 3.59
C VAL A 114 16.23 -12.10 4.86
N VAL A 115 17.02 -11.01 4.91
CA VAL A 115 17.12 -10.15 6.09
C VAL A 115 15.93 -9.22 6.18
N VAL A 116 15.33 -9.13 7.38
CA VAL A 116 14.25 -8.20 7.71
C VAL A 116 14.60 -7.44 8.98
N GLN A 117 14.54 -6.11 8.94
CA GLN A 117 14.64 -5.29 10.15
C GLN A 117 13.36 -5.44 10.96
N THR A 118 13.49 -5.69 12.27
CA THR A 118 12.35 -5.86 13.18
C THR A 118 12.29 -4.76 14.24
N PRO A 119 11.10 -4.28 14.65
CA PRO A 119 9.77 -4.72 14.21
C PRO A 119 9.45 -4.31 12.76
N ALA A 120 8.69 -5.15 12.03
CA ALA A 120 8.33 -4.94 10.64
C ALA A 120 6.88 -5.35 10.37
N TYR A 121 6.40 -4.99 9.19
CA TYR A 121 5.07 -5.41 8.72
C TYR A 121 5.01 -6.93 8.57
N ASP A 122 4.00 -7.56 9.16
CA ASP A 122 3.86 -9.01 9.25
C ASP A 122 3.81 -9.73 7.88
N ALA A 123 3.31 -9.05 6.85
CA ALA A 123 3.28 -9.59 5.50
C ALA A 123 4.69 -9.86 4.93
N PHE A 124 5.74 -9.18 5.39
CA PHE A 124 7.09 -9.45 4.93
C PHE A 124 7.54 -10.85 5.36
N PHE A 125 7.32 -11.22 6.62
CA PHE A 125 7.65 -12.55 7.14
C PHE A 125 6.88 -13.65 6.41
N LYS A 126 5.58 -13.46 6.23
CA LYS A 126 4.71 -14.38 5.49
C LYS A 126 5.18 -14.54 4.04
N THR A 127 5.58 -13.47 3.39
CA THR A 127 6.05 -13.50 2.00
C THR A 127 7.36 -14.26 1.88
N ILE A 128 8.31 -14.04 2.78
CA ILE A 128 9.60 -14.75 2.79
C ILE A 128 9.39 -16.26 2.98
N THR A 129 8.61 -16.65 3.98
CA THR A 129 8.34 -18.06 4.29
C THR A 129 7.53 -18.75 3.20
N ALA A 130 6.53 -18.07 2.62
CA ALA A 130 5.74 -18.61 1.50
C ALA A 130 6.56 -18.85 0.24
N ASN A 131 7.67 -18.15 0.07
CA ASN A 131 8.65 -18.38 -0.98
C ASN A 131 9.71 -19.44 -0.60
N ASN A 132 9.55 -20.16 0.50
CA ASN A 132 10.51 -21.15 1.01
C ASN A 132 11.92 -20.57 1.27
N ARG A 133 11.98 -19.34 1.79
CA ARG A 133 13.23 -18.71 2.25
C ARG A 133 13.23 -18.61 3.77
N LEU A 134 14.42 -18.48 4.34
CA LEU A 134 14.60 -18.30 5.78
C LEU A 134 14.49 -16.80 6.11
N CYS A 135 13.68 -16.48 7.12
CA CYS A 135 13.62 -15.12 7.63
C CYS A 135 14.78 -14.90 8.60
N VAL A 136 15.65 -13.94 8.29
CA VAL A 136 16.77 -13.55 9.15
C VAL A 136 16.46 -12.19 9.75
N GLU A 137 16.20 -12.18 11.06
CA GLU A 137 15.84 -10.93 11.74
C GLU A 137 17.08 -10.10 12.06
N ASN A 138 17.00 -8.80 11.76
CA ASN A 138 17.95 -7.77 12.17
C ASN A 138 17.23 -6.76 13.07
N PRO A 139 17.17 -6.99 14.40
CA PRO A 139 16.44 -6.14 15.31
C PRO A 139 16.96 -4.70 15.33
N LEU A 140 16.05 -3.75 15.18
CA LEU A 140 16.34 -2.34 15.38
C LEU A 140 16.51 -2.07 16.89
N ILE A 141 17.49 -1.27 17.23
CA ILE A 141 17.72 -0.85 18.62
C ILE A 141 17.01 0.49 18.81
N PHE A 142 16.03 0.51 19.72
CA PHE A 142 15.37 1.74 20.11
C PHE A 142 16.13 2.38 21.29
N ASN A 143 16.66 3.56 21.06
CA ASN A 143 17.36 4.32 22.09
C ASN A 143 16.95 5.80 22.02
N GLU A 144 16.58 6.35 23.17
CA GLU A 144 16.23 7.78 23.36
C GLU A 144 15.22 8.32 22.31
N GLY A 145 14.19 7.53 21.98
CA GLY A 145 13.15 7.92 21.03
C GLY A 145 13.52 7.75 19.54
N LYS A 146 14.65 7.09 19.23
CA LYS A 146 15.12 6.81 17.86
C LYS A 146 15.46 5.33 17.68
N TYR A 147 15.26 4.86 16.44
CA TYR A 147 15.73 3.57 15.96
C TYR A 147 17.10 3.70 15.30
#